data_3daa7d48f74407c66eac09806708088a
#
_entry.id   3daa7d48f74407c66eac09806708088a
#
_cell.length_a   1.000
_cell.length_b   1.000
_cell.length_c   1.000
_cell.angle_alpha   90.00
_cell.angle_beta   90.00
_cell.angle_gamma   90.00
#
_symmetry.space_group_name_H-M   'P 1'
#
loop_
_entity.id
_entity.type
_entity.pdbx_description
1 polymer ?
#
loop_
_entity_poly.entity_id
_entity_poly.type
_entity_poly.pdbx_seq_one_letter_code
_entity_poly.pdbx_strand_id
1 'polypeptide(L)'
;MGISRKDALDCFSSDDLIGIGLEADAVRRRIHPEGVVSYTIEGRIDYTESSNSADFEPIFTQISKIVALGGTGVMLQGKVPPQLTISWFDGLFRSIKDRFPTLWLHCLSASEILAIAENSGLTVQNTIAQLRDAGLDSIPGDDAGILDDAALQSPGRKGKTADWIAVHRAAHKLGMQTTATMMFGGGETFDHRMNHLETLRQLQEETGGFTSFIPWTFAPGNSAMTGFEEATAVEYLKTLAISRMYLDNVDNVQSNLETQGLKVLQVGLRFGGNDVGSVLLAERANAATEEQLRQVIRDAGFKPVQRDTLYRTMFLN
;
A
#
# COMPACT_ATOMS: atom_id res chain seq x y z
N MET A 1 2.68 2.50 -23.51
CA MET A 1 2.99 1.07 -23.39
C MET A 1 4.21 0.97 -22.49
N GLY A 2 4.13 0.18 -21.43
CA GLY A 2 5.24 0.00 -20.48
C GLY A 2 6.44 -0.71 -21.12
N ILE A 3 7.58 -0.70 -20.42
CA ILE A 3 8.79 -1.42 -20.86
C ILE A 3 8.56 -2.93 -20.84
N SER A 4 9.35 -3.67 -21.66
CA SER A 4 9.30 -5.12 -21.65
C SER A 4 9.95 -5.71 -20.39
N ARG A 5 9.65 -6.98 -20.08
CA ARG A 5 10.33 -7.71 -18.98
C ARG A 5 11.85 -7.73 -19.16
N LYS A 6 12.32 -7.90 -20.41
CA LYS A 6 13.75 -7.91 -20.71
C LYS A 6 14.38 -6.55 -20.38
N ASP A 7 13.76 -5.44 -20.85
CA ASP A 7 14.27 -4.10 -20.58
C ASP A 7 14.27 -3.79 -19.08
N ALA A 8 13.27 -4.25 -18.33
CA ALA A 8 13.21 -4.10 -16.88
C ALA A 8 14.37 -4.85 -16.17
N LEU A 9 14.68 -6.07 -16.58
CA LEU A 9 15.81 -6.85 -16.04
C LEU A 9 17.16 -6.21 -16.42
N ASP A 10 17.28 -5.68 -17.64
CA ASP A 10 18.46 -4.93 -18.08
C ASP A 10 18.63 -3.65 -17.20
N CYS A 11 17.54 -2.94 -16.87
CA CYS A 11 17.57 -1.80 -15.94
C CYS A 11 18.03 -2.18 -14.53
N PHE A 12 17.57 -3.31 -13.99
CA PHE A 12 18.04 -3.78 -12.67
C PHE A 12 19.54 -4.00 -12.64
N SER A 13 20.11 -4.49 -13.75
CA SER A 13 21.55 -4.81 -13.90
C SER A 13 22.38 -3.61 -14.34
N SER A 14 21.79 -2.52 -14.79
CA SER A 14 22.48 -1.32 -15.31
C SER A 14 23.07 -0.48 -14.16
N ASP A 15 24.22 0.16 -14.43
CA ASP A 15 24.81 1.18 -13.54
C ASP A 15 24.28 2.60 -13.80
N ASP A 16 23.47 2.80 -14.85
CA ASP A 16 22.90 4.10 -15.21
C ASP A 16 21.64 4.41 -14.38
N LEU A 17 21.83 4.67 -13.09
CA LEU A 17 20.75 5.06 -12.19
C LEU A 17 20.01 6.33 -12.66
N ILE A 18 20.75 7.30 -13.18
CA ILE A 18 20.19 8.59 -13.59
C ILE A 18 19.33 8.44 -14.84
N GLY A 19 19.79 7.70 -15.86
CA GLY A 19 19.01 7.43 -17.06
C GLY A 19 17.71 6.70 -16.73
N ILE A 20 17.76 5.68 -15.87
CA ILE A 20 16.57 4.94 -15.39
C ILE A 20 15.58 5.89 -14.70
N GLY A 21 16.08 6.80 -13.86
CA GLY A 21 15.24 7.80 -13.19
C GLY A 21 14.57 8.77 -14.16
N LEU A 22 15.30 9.25 -15.15
CA LEU A 22 14.78 10.16 -16.19
C LEU A 22 13.66 9.52 -17.02
N GLU A 23 13.83 8.26 -17.41
CA GLU A 23 12.81 7.51 -18.15
C GLU A 23 11.55 7.30 -17.30
N ALA A 24 11.71 6.92 -16.02
CA ALA A 24 10.59 6.77 -15.11
C ALA A 24 9.84 8.10 -14.85
N ASP A 25 10.58 9.22 -14.70
CA ASP A 25 9.98 10.56 -14.57
C ASP A 25 9.27 11.00 -15.87
N ALA A 26 9.74 10.58 -17.03
CA ALA A 26 9.04 10.82 -18.30
C ALA A 26 7.69 10.07 -18.34
N VAL A 27 7.63 8.82 -17.85
CA VAL A 27 6.36 8.08 -17.70
C VAL A 27 5.44 8.78 -16.71
N ARG A 28 5.94 9.17 -15.52
CA ARG A 28 5.16 9.94 -14.54
C ARG A 28 4.58 11.22 -15.15
N ARG A 29 5.38 12.02 -15.85
CA ARG A 29 4.93 13.28 -16.47
C ARG A 29 3.85 13.07 -17.53
N ARG A 30 3.86 11.94 -18.23
CA ARG A 30 2.80 11.60 -19.18
C ARG A 30 1.48 11.26 -18.50
N ILE A 31 1.54 10.57 -17.35
CA ILE A 31 0.34 10.18 -16.58
C ILE A 31 -0.15 11.35 -15.72
N HIS A 32 0.77 12.09 -15.09
CA HIS A 32 0.52 13.21 -14.18
C HIS A 32 1.19 14.51 -14.70
N PRO A 33 0.65 15.14 -15.76
CA PRO A 33 1.23 16.34 -16.35
C PRO A 33 1.08 17.59 -15.48
N GLU A 34 0.16 17.59 -14.50
CA GLU A 34 -0.19 18.73 -13.65
C GLU A 34 0.91 19.11 -12.65
N GLY A 35 1.93 18.29 -12.48
CA GLY A 35 3.05 18.55 -11.56
C GLY A 35 2.65 18.50 -10.09
N VAL A 36 1.60 17.75 -9.76
CA VAL A 36 1.14 17.50 -8.38
C VAL A 36 1.81 16.24 -7.84
N VAL A 37 2.15 16.27 -6.54
CA VAL A 37 2.45 15.09 -5.74
C VAL A 37 1.46 15.04 -4.58
N SER A 38 0.74 13.92 -4.50
CA SER A 38 -0.28 13.73 -3.50
C SER A 38 0.26 13.08 -2.21
N TYR A 39 -0.43 13.36 -1.10
CA TYR A 39 -0.23 12.70 0.18
C TYR A 39 -1.56 12.53 0.90
N THR A 40 -1.62 11.63 1.87
CA THR A 40 -2.79 11.45 2.72
C THR A 40 -2.43 11.61 4.19
N ILE A 41 -3.43 11.78 5.04
CA ILE A 41 -3.29 11.70 6.50
C ILE A 41 -4.14 10.52 6.95
N GLU A 42 -3.50 9.39 7.16
CA GLU A 42 -4.10 8.13 7.59
C GLU A 42 -3.29 7.54 8.73
N GLY A 43 -3.97 7.00 9.73
CA GLY A 43 -3.33 6.31 10.84
C GLY A 43 -3.57 4.81 10.79
N ARG A 44 -2.61 4.03 11.33
CA ARG A 44 -2.75 2.59 11.52
C ARG A 44 -3.22 2.30 12.94
N ILE A 45 -4.18 1.40 13.08
CA ILE A 45 -4.72 0.93 14.36
C ILE A 45 -4.67 -0.60 14.36
N ASP A 46 -4.00 -1.19 15.36
CA ASP A 46 -4.04 -2.62 15.60
C ASP A 46 -5.28 -2.94 16.46
N TYR A 47 -6.22 -3.71 15.91
CA TYR A 47 -7.44 -4.10 16.61
C TYR A 47 -7.25 -5.35 17.46
N THR A 48 -6.10 -6.02 17.47
CA THR A 48 -5.87 -7.31 18.10
C THR A 48 -6.26 -7.31 19.59
N GLU A 49 -5.86 -6.25 20.31
CA GLU A 49 -6.17 -6.14 21.75
C GLU A 49 -7.66 -5.92 22.01
N SER A 50 -8.39 -5.30 21.10
CA SER A 50 -9.82 -5.03 21.18
C SER A 50 -10.68 -6.20 20.68
N SER A 51 -10.10 -7.19 20.03
CA SER A 51 -10.80 -8.29 19.35
C SER A 51 -11.57 -9.24 20.28
N ASN A 52 -11.26 -9.22 21.57
CA ASN A 52 -11.93 -10.04 22.59
C ASN A 52 -13.13 -9.34 23.26
N SER A 53 -13.48 -8.14 22.82
CA SER A 53 -14.55 -7.33 23.38
C SER A 53 -15.47 -6.79 22.29
N ALA A 54 -16.74 -6.54 22.66
CA ALA A 54 -17.65 -5.74 21.87
C ALA A 54 -17.56 -4.23 22.19
N ASP A 55 -16.63 -3.84 23.06
CA ASP A 55 -16.34 -2.44 23.36
C ASP A 55 -15.32 -1.89 22.36
N PHE A 56 -15.77 -1.03 21.48
CA PHE A 56 -14.95 -0.38 20.45
C PHE A 56 -14.38 0.99 20.87
N GLU A 57 -14.64 1.46 22.10
CA GLU A 57 -14.14 2.77 22.56
C GLU A 57 -12.62 2.94 22.48
N PRO A 58 -11.78 1.92 22.74
CA PRO A 58 -10.33 2.04 22.53
C PRO A 58 -9.96 2.37 21.08
N ILE A 59 -10.66 1.76 20.10
CA ILE A 59 -10.48 2.04 18.66
C ILE A 59 -10.98 3.45 18.33
N PHE A 60 -12.17 3.83 18.79
CA PHE A 60 -12.74 5.17 18.57
C PHE A 60 -11.86 6.28 19.15
N THR A 61 -11.23 6.03 20.29
CA THR A 61 -10.27 6.99 20.88
C THR A 61 -9.07 7.22 19.97
N GLN A 62 -8.54 6.17 19.34
CA GLN A 62 -7.42 6.30 18.39
C GLN A 62 -7.88 6.99 17.09
N ILE A 63 -9.05 6.62 16.56
CA ILE A 63 -9.65 7.30 15.39
C ILE A 63 -9.83 8.79 15.67
N SER A 64 -10.35 9.17 16.84
CA SER A 64 -10.55 10.57 17.21
C SER A 64 -9.25 11.38 17.20
N LYS A 65 -8.12 10.77 17.60
CA LYS A 65 -6.79 11.42 17.52
C LYS A 65 -6.35 11.61 16.07
N ILE A 66 -6.57 10.62 15.21
CA ILE A 66 -6.23 10.71 13.77
C ILE A 66 -7.06 11.81 13.11
N VAL A 67 -8.37 11.85 13.36
CA VAL A 67 -9.29 12.89 12.83
C VAL A 67 -8.89 14.27 13.33
N ALA A 68 -8.49 14.43 14.61
CA ALA A 68 -8.02 15.69 15.16
C ALA A 68 -6.73 16.22 14.49
N LEU A 69 -5.96 15.33 13.85
CA LEU A 69 -4.78 15.68 13.05
C LEU A 69 -5.12 15.93 11.57
N GLY A 70 -6.41 16.01 11.20
CA GLY A 70 -6.84 16.17 9.82
C GLY A 70 -6.93 14.86 9.04
N GLY A 71 -6.91 13.72 9.73
CA GLY A 71 -6.98 12.40 9.12
C GLY A 71 -8.29 12.16 8.38
N THR A 72 -8.20 11.63 7.17
CA THR A 72 -9.31 11.29 6.28
C THR A 72 -9.56 9.80 6.19
N GLY A 73 -8.63 8.97 6.67
CA GLY A 73 -8.73 7.51 6.62
C GLY A 73 -8.01 6.81 7.77
N VAL A 74 -8.33 5.55 7.96
CA VAL A 74 -7.65 4.66 8.90
C VAL A 74 -7.37 3.30 8.26
N MET A 75 -6.24 2.72 8.64
CA MET A 75 -5.89 1.33 8.37
C MET A 75 -6.12 0.53 9.65
N LEU A 76 -7.07 -0.39 9.63
CA LEU A 76 -7.29 -1.35 10.71
C LEU A 76 -6.69 -2.69 10.31
N GLN A 77 -5.74 -3.16 11.08
CA GLN A 77 -5.02 -4.42 10.88
C GLN A 77 -4.85 -5.14 12.21
N GLY A 78 -4.72 -6.46 12.18
CA GLY A 78 -4.48 -7.20 13.40
C GLY A 78 -4.46 -8.71 13.20
N LYS A 79 -4.59 -9.46 14.28
CA LYS A 79 -4.71 -10.91 14.24
C LYS A 79 -6.19 -11.28 14.23
N VAL A 80 -6.56 -12.23 13.37
CA VAL A 80 -7.90 -12.81 13.30
C VAL A 80 -7.85 -14.22 13.93
N PRO A 81 -8.06 -14.33 15.26
CA PRO A 81 -8.12 -15.64 15.89
C PRO A 81 -9.41 -16.40 15.50
N PRO A 82 -9.46 -17.74 15.68
CA PRO A 82 -10.57 -18.57 15.18
C PRO A 82 -11.97 -18.17 15.67
N GLN A 83 -12.07 -17.53 16.84
CA GLN A 83 -13.35 -17.07 17.39
C GLN A 83 -13.83 -15.74 16.80
N LEU A 84 -12.99 -15.01 16.07
CA LEU A 84 -13.33 -13.72 15.49
C LEU A 84 -13.98 -13.92 14.13
N THR A 85 -15.28 -13.65 14.06
CA THR A 85 -16.11 -13.85 12.86
C THR A 85 -16.51 -12.54 12.21
N ILE A 86 -17.12 -12.61 11.04
CA ILE A 86 -17.65 -11.47 10.29
C ILE A 86 -18.54 -10.55 11.11
N SER A 87 -19.30 -11.11 12.07
CA SER A 87 -20.23 -10.32 12.90
C SER A 87 -19.56 -9.27 13.76
N TRP A 88 -18.33 -9.54 14.23
CA TRP A 88 -17.56 -8.57 15.00
C TRP A 88 -17.11 -7.40 14.10
N PHE A 89 -16.62 -7.69 12.89
CA PHE A 89 -16.19 -6.67 11.93
C PHE A 89 -17.37 -5.86 11.39
N ASP A 90 -18.51 -6.50 11.13
CA ASP A 90 -19.74 -5.80 10.74
C ASP A 90 -20.15 -4.78 11.81
N GLY A 91 -20.18 -5.22 13.09
CA GLY A 91 -20.48 -4.33 14.22
C GLY A 91 -19.48 -3.18 14.35
N LEU A 92 -18.18 -3.45 14.24
CA LEU A 92 -17.13 -2.44 14.32
C LEU A 92 -17.25 -1.40 13.19
N PHE A 93 -17.35 -1.85 11.93
CA PHE A 93 -17.36 -0.93 10.79
C PHE A 93 -18.61 -0.06 10.76
N ARG A 94 -19.80 -0.62 11.04
CA ARG A 94 -21.03 0.18 11.18
C ARG A 94 -20.89 1.21 12.30
N SER A 95 -20.38 0.81 13.45
CA SER A 95 -20.20 1.73 14.58
C SER A 95 -19.19 2.84 14.29
N ILE A 96 -18.13 2.53 13.51
CA ILE A 96 -17.20 3.57 13.04
C ILE A 96 -17.90 4.53 12.07
N LYS A 97 -18.65 4.02 11.08
CA LYS A 97 -19.38 4.86 10.11
C LYS A 97 -20.47 5.71 10.74
N ASP A 98 -21.14 5.19 11.77
CA ASP A 98 -22.15 5.96 12.52
C ASP A 98 -21.50 7.15 13.27
N ARG A 99 -20.32 6.95 13.84
CA ARG A 99 -19.60 7.98 14.61
C ARG A 99 -18.73 8.90 13.77
N PHE A 100 -18.14 8.37 12.68
CA PHE A 100 -17.20 9.03 11.78
C PHE A 100 -17.62 8.81 10.30
N PRO A 101 -18.73 9.36 9.85
CA PRO A 101 -19.37 8.99 8.57
C PRO A 101 -18.51 9.30 7.33
N THR A 102 -17.59 10.25 7.42
CA THR A 102 -16.70 10.66 6.31
C THR A 102 -15.34 9.96 6.31
N LEU A 103 -15.07 9.16 7.34
CA LEU A 103 -13.78 8.48 7.48
C LEU A 103 -13.67 7.29 6.52
N TRP A 104 -12.60 7.21 5.75
CA TRP A 104 -12.32 6.07 4.88
C TRP A 104 -11.75 4.90 5.67
N LEU A 105 -12.33 3.71 5.48
CA LEU A 105 -11.86 2.46 6.07
C LEU A 105 -11.04 1.68 5.02
N HIS A 106 -9.72 1.86 5.05
CA HIS A 106 -8.74 1.12 4.26
C HIS A 106 -8.16 -0.01 5.11
N CYS A 107 -8.89 -1.12 5.22
CA CYS A 107 -8.73 -2.07 6.32
C CYS A 107 -8.64 -3.50 5.82
N LEU A 108 -8.07 -4.36 6.66
CA LEU A 108 -7.98 -5.80 6.50
C LEU A 108 -7.13 -6.23 5.30
N SER A 109 -6.02 -6.87 5.57
CA SER A 109 -5.19 -7.50 4.53
C SER A 109 -5.88 -8.72 3.91
N ALA A 110 -5.34 -9.22 2.81
CA ALA A 110 -5.85 -10.40 2.15
C ALA A 110 -5.92 -11.63 3.10
N SER A 111 -4.89 -11.83 3.93
CA SER A 111 -4.87 -12.95 4.88
C SER A 111 -5.92 -12.82 5.99
N GLU A 112 -6.21 -11.59 6.43
CA GLU A 112 -7.27 -11.33 7.41
C GLU A 112 -8.65 -11.63 6.83
N ILE A 113 -8.91 -11.19 5.59
CA ILE A 113 -10.18 -11.49 4.89
C ILE A 113 -10.38 -13.00 4.72
N LEU A 114 -9.32 -13.74 4.35
CA LEU A 114 -9.38 -15.20 4.25
C LEU A 114 -9.69 -15.85 5.60
N ALA A 115 -9.05 -15.41 6.67
CA ALA A 115 -9.31 -15.92 8.02
C ALA A 115 -10.73 -15.61 8.49
N ILE A 116 -11.25 -14.40 8.22
CA ILE A 116 -12.63 -14.02 8.52
C ILE A 116 -13.62 -14.90 7.74
N ALA A 117 -13.35 -15.15 6.46
CA ALA A 117 -14.17 -16.00 5.62
C ALA A 117 -14.24 -17.43 6.18
N GLU A 118 -13.08 -18.01 6.53
CA GLU A 118 -12.97 -19.35 7.12
C GLU A 118 -13.71 -19.44 8.46
N ASN A 119 -13.44 -18.52 9.40
CA ASN A 119 -14.06 -18.47 10.70
C ASN A 119 -15.58 -18.30 10.65
N SER A 120 -16.09 -17.70 9.57
CA SER A 120 -17.51 -17.41 9.38
C SER A 120 -18.24 -18.42 8.48
N GLY A 121 -17.51 -19.38 7.89
CA GLY A 121 -18.07 -20.33 6.94
C GLY A 121 -18.58 -19.66 5.64
N LEU A 122 -17.98 -18.56 5.23
CA LEU A 122 -18.37 -17.77 4.07
C LEU A 122 -17.37 -17.92 2.91
N THR A 123 -17.83 -17.63 1.70
CA THR A 123 -16.92 -17.42 0.58
C THR A 123 -16.22 -16.07 0.71
N VAL A 124 -15.01 -15.93 0.14
CA VAL A 124 -14.28 -14.65 0.11
C VAL A 124 -15.15 -13.52 -0.44
N GLN A 125 -15.87 -13.78 -1.54
CA GLN A 125 -16.75 -12.78 -2.17
C GLN A 125 -17.88 -12.33 -1.22
N ASN A 126 -18.54 -13.26 -0.51
CA ASN A 126 -19.61 -12.94 0.42
C ASN A 126 -19.06 -12.19 1.64
N THR A 127 -17.87 -12.57 2.13
CA THR A 127 -17.19 -11.86 3.22
C THR A 127 -16.92 -10.40 2.84
N ILE A 128 -16.31 -10.17 1.68
CA ILE A 128 -16.02 -8.81 1.20
C ILE A 128 -17.30 -8.02 0.98
N ALA A 129 -18.34 -8.63 0.41
CA ALA A 129 -19.63 -7.97 0.20
C ALA A 129 -20.26 -7.48 1.53
N GLN A 130 -20.28 -8.34 2.56
CA GLN A 130 -20.79 -7.97 3.88
C GLN A 130 -19.95 -6.88 4.54
N LEU A 131 -18.61 -6.99 4.48
CA LEU A 131 -17.71 -5.96 5.03
C LEU A 131 -17.89 -4.60 4.32
N ARG A 132 -18.02 -4.60 2.99
CA ARG A 132 -18.33 -3.40 2.20
C ARG A 132 -19.67 -2.78 2.64
N ASP A 133 -20.71 -3.58 2.78
CA ASP A 133 -22.05 -3.12 3.19
C ASP A 133 -22.06 -2.64 4.65
N ALA A 134 -21.09 -3.09 5.46
CA ALA A 134 -20.84 -2.58 6.81
C ALA A 134 -20.01 -1.29 6.84
N GLY A 135 -19.34 -0.91 5.73
CA GLY A 135 -18.59 0.33 5.63
C GLY A 135 -17.10 0.19 5.27
N LEU A 136 -16.62 -1.02 4.94
CA LEU A 136 -15.27 -1.17 4.39
C LEU A 136 -15.19 -0.49 3.01
N ASP A 137 -14.29 0.48 2.87
CA ASP A 137 -14.18 1.26 1.63
C ASP A 137 -13.11 0.71 0.67
N SER A 138 -12.03 0.14 1.20
CA SER A 138 -10.90 -0.34 0.41
C SER A 138 -10.08 -1.38 1.18
N ILE A 139 -9.32 -2.20 0.44
CA ILE A 139 -8.43 -3.23 1.00
C ILE A 139 -6.98 -2.86 0.67
N PRO A 140 -6.07 -2.80 1.67
CA PRO A 140 -4.66 -2.60 1.44
C PRO A 140 -4.02 -3.79 0.74
N GLY A 141 -2.96 -3.53 -0.04
CA GLY A 141 -2.18 -4.56 -0.72
C GLY A 141 -1.20 -5.33 0.17
N ASP A 142 -1.32 -5.18 1.49
CA ASP A 142 -0.45 -5.81 2.46
C ASP A 142 -0.48 -7.35 2.35
N ASP A 143 0.47 -8.01 3.00
CA ASP A 143 0.69 -9.46 2.95
C ASP A 143 1.14 -10.01 1.59
N ALA A 144 1.33 -9.17 0.57
CA ALA A 144 1.85 -9.58 -0.73
C ALA A 144 3.29 -10.09 -0.67
N GLY A 145 4.14 -9.45 0.15
CA GLY A 145 5.59 -9.67 0.11
C GLY A 145 6.06 -9.64 -1.34
N ILE A 146 6.53 -10.78 -1.84
CA ILE A 146 6.75 -11.04 -3.28
C ILE A 146 5.71 -12.05 -3.77
N LEU A 147 4.88 -11.69 -4.73
CA LEU A 147 3.84 -12.57 -5.34
C LEU A 147 4.45 -13.56 -6.33
N ASP A 148 5.32 -14.41 -5.79
CA ASP A 148 5.91 -15.53 -6.49
C ASP A 148 6.02 -16.70 -5.50
N ASP A 149 5.38 -17.82 -5.81
CA ASP A 149 5.37 -18.98 -4.90
C ASP A 149 6.74 -19.65 -4.77
N ALA A 150 7.70 -19.36 -5.65
CA ALA A 150 9.10 -19.74 -5.45
C ALA A 150 9.79 -18.89 -4.35
N ALA A 151 9.24 -17.73 -4.01
CA ALA A 151 9.72 -16.81 -2.97
C ALA A 151 8.81 -16.79 -1.72
N LEU A 152 8.21 -17.93 -1.34
CA LEU A 152 7.24 -18.02 -0.22
C LEU A 152 7.79 -17.55 1.13
N GLN A 153 9.10 -17.56 1.33
CA GLN A 153 9.74 -17.10 2.57
C GLN A 153 10.12 -15.61 2.52
N SER A 154 9.71 -14.89 1.47
CA SER A 154 9.97 -13.45 1.41
C SER A 154 9.29 -12.70 2.56
N PRO A 155 9.94 -11.65 3.10
CA PRO A 155 9.36 -10.86 4.17
C PRO A 155 8.00 -10.27 3.79
N GLY A 156 7.12 -10.12 4.78
CA GLY A 156 5.79 -9.54 4.58
C GLY A 156 4.81 -10.41 3.79
N ARG A 157 5.24 -11.60 3.35
CA ARG A 157 4.38 -12.52 2.64
C ARG A 157 3.54 -13.37 3.59
N LYS A 158 2.24 -13.45 3.34
CA LYS A 158 1.34 -14.39 3.99
C LYS A 158 0.47 -15.12 2.96
N GLY A 159 0.55 -16.43 2.96
CA GLY A 159 -0.22 -17.28 2.05
C GLY A 159 0.34 -17.38 0.62
N LYS A 160 -0.46 -17.98 -0.27
CA LYS A 160 -0.10 -18.20 -1.67
C LYS A 160 -0.45 -17.01 -2.54
N THR A 161 0.23 -16.87 -3.67
CA THR A 161 -0.07 -15.84 -4.69
C THR A 161 -1.54 -15.91 -5.13
N ALA A 162 -2.04 -17.11 -5.37
CA ALA A 162 -3.43 -17.33 -5.80
C ALA A 162 -4.46 -16.81 -4.79
N ASP A 163 -4.20 -16.94 -3.49
CA ASP A 163 -5.10 -16.52 -2.42
C ASP A 163 -5.18 -14.98 -2.36
N TRP A 164 -4.03 -14.31 -2.42
CA TRP A 164 -3.96 -12.85 -2.47
C TRP A 164 -4.69 -12.30 -3.71
N ILE A 165 -4.42 -12.87 -4.89
CA ILE A 165 -5.10 -12.51 -6.14
C ILE A 165 -6.62 -12.72 -6.03
N ALA A 166 -7.06 -13.82 -5.43
CA ALA A 166 -8.49 -14.13 -5.30
C ALA A 166 -9.23 -13.08 -4.47
N VAL A 167 -8.63 -12.58 -3.37
CA VAL A 167 -9.21 -11.54 -2.53
C VAL A 167 -9.33 -10.23 -3.32
N HIS A 168 -8.25 -9.74 -3.93
CA HIS A 168 -8.28 -8.48 -4.67
C HIS A 168 -9.20 -8.55 -5.90
N ARG A 169 -9.18 -9.64 -6.65
CA ARG A 169 -10.10 -9.88 -7.77
C ARG A 169 -11.56 -9.87 -7.32
N ALA A 170 -11.88 -10.48 -6.17
CA ALA A 170 -13.24 -10.47 -5.62
C ALA A 170 -13.66 -9.06 -5.20
N ALA A 171 -12.79 -8.29 -4.57
CA ALA A 171 -13.04 -6.89 -4.23
C ALA A 171 -13.32 -6.05 -5.48
N HIS A 172 -12.47 -6.15 -6.50
CA HIS A 172 -12.61 -5.42 -7.76
C HIS A 172 -13.93 -5.77 -8.48
N LYS A 173 -14.33 -7.05 -8.50
CA LYS A 173 -15.63 -7.49 -9.06
C LYS A 173 -16.83 -6.91 -8.32
N LEU A 174 -16.68 -6.57 -7.05
CA LEU A 174 -17.69 -5.89 -6.24
C LEU A 174 -17.65 -4.36 -6.38
N GLY A 175 -16.81 -3.82 -7.27
CA GLY A 175 -16.63 -2.40 -7.50
C GLY A 175 -15.80 -1.69 -6.44
N MET A 176 -15.13 -2.44 -5.56
CA MET A 176 -14.18 -1.87 -4.58
C MET A 176 -12.83 -1.67 -5.24
N GLN A 177 -12.14 -0.59 -4.86
CA GLN A 177 -10.76 -0.34 -5.24
C GLN A 177 -9.82 -0.79 -4.10
N THR A 178 -8.60 -1.17 -4.47
CA THR A 178 -7.59 -1.65 -3.53
C THR A 178 -6.23 -1.04 -3.87
N THR A 179 -5.23 -1.25 -3.01
CA THR A 179 -3.83 -0.92 -3.32
C THR A 179 -3.03 -2.18 -3.63
N ALA A 180 -1.87 -2.02 -4.24
CA ALA A 180 -0.90 -3.08 -4.44
C ALA A 180 0.43 -2.71 -3.79
N THR A 181 1.09 -3.67 -3.15
CA THR A 181 2.39 -3.45 -2.50
C THR A 181 3.39 -4.52 -2.90
N MET A 182 4.67 -4.20 -2.81
CA MET A 182 5.77 -5.16 -2.92
C MET A 182 6.76 -4.90 -1.79
N MET A 183 7.08 -5.91 -0.99
CA MET A 183 8.17 -5.83 -0.01
C MET A 183 9.38 -6.58 -0.53
N PHE A 184 10.51 -5.90 -0.66
CA PHE A 184 11.74 -6.45 -1.24
C PHE A 184 12.98 -6.16 -0.38
N GLY A 185 14.12 -6.78 -0.74
CA GLY A 185 15.36 -6.71 0.03
C GLY A 185 15.49 -7.84 1.06
N GLY A 186 14.70 -8.90 0.94
CA GLY A 186 14.72 -10.07 1.81
C GLY A 186 15.27 -11.35 1.16
N GLY A 187 16.16 -11.19 0.16
CA GLY A 187 16.84 -12.33 -0.49
C GLY A 187 16.15 -12.86 -1.75
N GLU A 188 15.10 -12.19 -2.22
CA GLU A 188 14.50 -12.48 -3.51
C GLU A 188 15.42 -12.08 -4.67
N THR A 189 15.21 -12.66 -5.86
CA THR A 189 15.91 -12.29 -7.09
C THR A 189 15.16 -11.21 -7.86
N PHE A 190 15.81 -10.58 -8.85
CA PHE A 190 15.13 -9.65 -9.77
C PHE A 190 14.04 -10.35 -10.58
N ASP A 191 14.20 -11.62 -10.92
CA ASP A 191 13.14 -12.40 -11.57
C ASP A 191 11.91 -12.55 -10.67
N HIS A 192 12.07 -12.77 -9.37
CA HIS A 192 10.96 -12.81 -8.42
C HIS A 192 10.23 -11.45 -8.35
N ARG A 193 10.97 -10.32 -8.34
CA ARG A 193 10.37 -8.97 -8.40
C ARG A 193 9.59 -8.78 -9.71
N MET A 194 10.14 -9.24 -10.84
CA MET A 194 9.46 -9.16 -12.12
C MET A 194 8.21 -10.04 -12.19
N ASN A 195 8.23 -11.25 -11.61
CA ASN A 195 7.04 -12.10 -11.51
C ASN A 195 5.93 -11.44 -10.69
N HIS A 196 6.31 -10.76 -9.60
CA HIS A 196 5.39 -9.96 -8.80
C HIS A 196 4.77 -8.83 -9.63
N LEU A 197 5.59 -8.00 -10.29
CA LEU A 197 5.10 -6.88 -11.11
C LEU A 197 4.22 -7.37 -12.27
N GLU A 198 4.57 -8.47 -12.91
CA GLU A 198 3.76 -9.07 -13.97
C GLU A 198 2.40 -9.55 -13.45
N THR A 199 2.37 -10.18 -12.27
CA THR A 199 1.14 -10.60 -11.59
C THR A 199 0.21 -9.41 -11.34
N LEU A 200 0.74 -8.29 -10.83
CA LEU A 200 -0.03 -7.06 -10.60
C LEU A 200 -0.51 -6.44 -11.90
N ARG A 201 0.35 -6.37 -12.91
CA ARG A 201 0.01 -5.80 -14.22
C ARG A 201 -1.15 -6.55 -14.87
N GLN A 202 -1.10 -7.88 -14.84
CA GLN A 202 -2.16 -8.74 -15.40
C GLN A 202 -3.47 -8.58 -14.65
N LEU A 203 -3.44 -8.54 -13.31
CA LEU A 203 -4.64 -8.33 -12.51
C LEU A 203 -5.22 -6.92 -12.73
N GLN A 204 -4.38 -5.91 -12.86
CA GLN A 204 -4.82 -4.55 -13.20
C GLN A 204 -5.41 -4.47 -14.60
N GLU A 205 -4.83 -5.15 -15.58
CA GLU A 205 -5.38 -5.22 -16.94
C GLU A 205 -6.75 -5.93 -16.96
N GLU A 206 -6.92 -6.98 -16.14
CA GLU A 206 -8.17 -7.71 -15.99
C GLU A 206 -9.27 -6.87 -15.31
N THR A 207 -8.92 -6.06 -14.30
CA THR A 207 -9.91 -5.53 -13.35
C THR A 207 -9.93 -4.00 -13.22
N GLY A 208 -8.83 -3.32 -13.49
CA GLY A 208 -8.69 -1.87 -13.27
C GLY A 208 -8.83 -1.43 -11.81
N GLY A 209 -8.73 -2.34 -10.84
CA GLY A 209 -9.12 -2.06 -9.46
C GLY A 209 -8.02 -1.53 -8.54
N PHE A 210 -6.74 -1.57 -8.93
CA PHE A 210 -5.67 -0.99 -8.13
C PHE A 210 -5.59 0.52 -8.31
N THR A 211 -5.65 1.27 -7.20
CA THR A 211 -5.48 2.73 -7.19
C THR A 211 -4.02 3.15 -7.17
N SER A 212 -3.16 2.34 -6.57
CA SER A 212 -1.74 2.66 -6.43
C SER A 212 -0.88 1.42 -6.22
N PHE A 213 0.41 1.58 -6.53
CA PHE A 213 1.46 0.63 -6.21
C PHE A 213 2.47 1.24 -5.23
N ILE A 214 2.86 0.46 -4.20
CA ILE A 214 3.72 0.91 -3.11
C ILE A 214 4.88 -0.07 -2.92
N PRO A 215 6.10 0.25 -3.36
CA PRO A 215 7.30 -0.54 -3.06
C PRO A 215 7.82 -0.22 -1.66
N TRP A 216 8.11 -1.26 -0.88
CA TRP A 216 8.65 -1.19 0.47
C TRP A 216 9.96 -1.94 0.56
N THR A 217 10.88 -1.48 1.38
CA THR A 217 12.08 -2.25 1.70
C THR A 217 11.89 -3.02 3.01
N PHE A 218 12.38 -4.24 3.03
CA PHE A 218 12.45 -5.01 4.26
C PHE A 218 13.53 -4.44 5.19
N ALA A 219 13.17 -4.21 6.46
CA ALA A 219 14.10 -3.83 7.52
C ALA A 219 14.31 -5.00 8.50
N PRO A 220 15.47 -5.66 8.51
CA PRO A 220 15.70 -6.88 9.31
C PRO A 220 15.74 -6.65 10.82
N GLY A 221 15.87 -5.41 11.30
CA GLY A 221 16.17 -5.08 12.69
C GLY A 221 15.18 -5.58 13.76
N ASN A 222 13.96 -5.98 13.38
CA ASN A 222 12.92 -6.45 14.30
C ASN A 222 12.36 -7.84 13.94
N SER A 223 12.94 -8.55 12.98
CA SER A 223 12.44 -9.85 12.54
C SER A 223 13.32 -11.00 13.00
N ALA A 224 12.73 -12.20 13.11
CA ALA A 224 13.47 -13.45 13.30
C ALA A 224 14.29 -13.83 12.04
N MET A 225 14.16 -13.10 10.94
CA MET A 225 14.89 -13.29 9.70
C MET A 225 16.23 -12.55 9.82
N THR A 226 17.29 -13.30 10.14
CA THR A 226 18.67 -12.79 10.23
C THR A 226 19.43 -13.15 8.96
N GLY A 227 20.46 -12.35 8.63
CA GLY A 227 21.39 -12.66 7.53
C GLY A 227 21.09 -11.97 6.20
N PHE A 228 20.11 -11.05 6.16
CA PHE A 228 19.88 -10.18 5.01
C PHE A 228 20.42 -8.78 5.29
N GLU A 229 21.05 -8.17 4.30
CA GLU A 229 21.41 -6.76 4.33
C GLU A 229 20.21 -5.92 3.91
N GLU A 230 20.06 -4.75 4.52
CA GLU A 230 19.00 -3.81 4.10
C GLU A 230 19.22 -3.35 2.65
N ALA A 231 18.14 -3.25 1.90
CA ALA A 231 18.18 -2.71 0.56
C ALA A 231 18.69 -1.25 0.58
N THR A 232 19.65 -0.96 -0.28
CA THR A 232 20.20 0.41 -0.39
C THR A 232 19.20 1.39 -0.99
N ALA A 233 19.41 2.69 -0.76
CA ALA A 233 18.63 3.73 -1.43
C ALA A 233 18.70 3.64 -2.97
N VAL A 234 19.84 3.21 -3.51
CA VAL A 234 20.01 2.98 -4.96
C VAL A 234 19.12 1.84 -5.44
N GLU A 235 19.08 0.75 -4.72
CA GLU A 235 18.23 -0.41 -5.03
C GLU A 235 16.74 -0.04 -4.94
N TYR A 236 16.35 0.74 -3.90
CA TYR A 236 15.00 1.26 -3.78
C TYR A 236 14.62 2.14 -4.98
N LEU A 237 15.45 3.12 -5.33
CA LEU A 237 15.19 4.04 -6.44
C LEU A 237 15.10 3.32 -7.79
N LYS A 238 15.95 2.33 -8.05
CA LYS A 238 15.84 1.48 -9.25
C LYS A 238 14.51 0.72 -9.25
N THR A 239 14.16 0.08 -8.14
CA THR A 239 12.91 -0.70 -8.05
C THR A 239 11.68 0.19 -8.24
N LEU A 240 11.66 1.39 -7.63
CA LEU A 240 10.60 2.38 -7.82
C LEU A 240 10.46 2.80 -9.30
N ALA A 241 11.59 3.15 -9.93
CA ALA A 241 11.63 3.59 -11.33
C ALA A 241 11.18 2.50 -12.30
N ILE A 242 11.70 1.28 -12.12
CA ILE A 242 11.32 0.14 -12.96
C ILE A 242 9.84 -0.20 -12.78
N SER A 243 9.33 -0.14 -11.54
CA SER A 243 7.91 -0.36 -11.27
C SER A 243 7.03 0.67 -11.99
N ARG A 244 7.39 1.97 -11.95
CA ARG A 244 6.67 3.01 -12.71
C ARG A 244 6.65 2.75 -14.20
N MET A 245 7.78 2.32 -14.76
CA MET A 245 7.89 2.06 -16.20
C MET A 245 7.17 0.77 -16.62
N TYR A 246 7.13 -0.24 -15.74
CA TYR A 246 6.53 -1.54 -16.02
C TYR A 246 5.02 -1.57 -15.78
N LEU A 247 4.55 -0.95 -14.68
CA LEU A 247 3.15 -0.84 -14.29
C LEU A 247 2.51 0.44 -14.88
N ASP A 248 2.60 0.63 -16.20
CA ASP A 248 2.06 1.82 -16.88
C ASP A 248 0.51 1.87 -16.89
N ASN A 249 -0.13 0.81 -16.43
CA ASN A 249 -1.58 0.68 -16.21
C ASN A 249 -2.01 0.94 -14.75
N VAL A 250 -1.08 1.30 -13.86
CA VAL A 250 -1.37 1.76 -12.50
C VAL A 250 -1.05 3.24 -12.39
N ASP A 251 -2.07 4.06 -12.16
CA ASP A 251 -1.94 5.51 -12.21
C ASP A 251 -0.95 6.05 -11.17
N ASN A 252 -1.01 5.56 -9.94
CA ASN A 252 -0.22 6.12 -8.84
C ASN A 252 0.86 5.14 -8.38
N VAL A 253 2.09 5.66 -8.26
CA VAL A 253 3.22 4.96 -7.64
C VAL A 253 3.75 5.79 -6.50
N GLN A 254 3.80 5.20 -5.32
CA GLN A 254 4.19 5.88 -4.10
C GLN A 254 5.71 5.83 -3.88
N SER A 255 6.33 7.01 -3.67
CA SER A 255 7.66 7.08 -3.05
C SER A 255 7.49 6.99 -1.54
N ASN A 256 7.92 5.88 -0.94
CA ASN A 256 7.54 5.50 0.41
C ASN A 256 8.28 6.31 1.49
N LEU A 257 7.55 6.98 2.37
CA LEU A 257 8.10 7.70 3.53
C LEU A 257 8.50 6.72 4.66
N GLU A 258 7.66 5.73 4.90
CA GLU A 258 7.75 4.85 6.09
C GLU A 258 9.09 4.13 6.17
N THR A 259 9.57 3.57 5.05
CA THR A 259 10.85 2.83 5.00
C THR A 259 12.04 3.64 4.51
N GLN A 260 11.81 4.73 3.76
CA GLN A 260 12.89 5.46 3.08
C GLN A 260 13.26 6.79 3.74
N GLY A 261 12.36 7.37 4.52
CA GLY A 261 12.53 8.71 5.08
C GLY A 261 12.49 9.81 4.01
N LEU A 262 12.51 11.06 4.48
CA LEU A 262 12.29 12.23 3.62
C LEU A 262 13.32 12.41 2.49
N LYS A 263 14.59 12.06 2.73
CA LYS A 263 15.67 12.32 1.75
C LYS A 263 15.57 11.40 0.52
N VAL A 264 15.37 10.12 0.72
CA VAL A 264 15.22 9.16 -0.39
C VAL A 264 13.87 9.33 -1.05
N LEU A 265 12.81 9.58 -0.26
CA LEU A 265 11.48 9.93 -0.78
C LEU A 265 11.56 11.10 -1.77
N GLN A 266 12.26 12.20 -1.42
CA GLN A 266 12.42 13.38 -2.27
C GLN A 266 13.03 13.02 -3.65
N VAL A 267 14.09 12.21 -3.64
CA VAL A 267 14.71 11.74 -4.88
C VAL A 267 13.74 10.84 -5.66
N GLY A 268 13.00 9.95 -4.96
CA GLY A 268 12.02 9.05 -5.55
C GLY A 268 10.92 9.75 -6.35
N LEU A 269 10.60 11.01 -6.01
CA LEU A 269 9.67 11.84 -6.81
C LEU A 269 10.19 12.15 -8.22
N ARG A 270 11.51 12.06 -8.44
CA ARG A 270 12.16 12.18 -9.75
C ARG A 270 12.49 10.83 -10.36
N PHE A 271 12.11 9.76 -9.68
CA PHE A 271 12.23 8.37 -10.11
C PHE A 271 10.85 7.74 -10.35
N GLY A 272 9.86 8.55 -10.72
CA GLY A 272 8.54 8.08 -11.13
C GLY A 272 7.47 8.13 -10.05
N GLY A 273 7.79 8.48 -8.80
CA GLY A 273 6.80 8.67 -7.74
C GLY A 273 5.92 9.90 -7.97
N ASN A 274 4.61 9.77 -7.71
CA ASN A 274 3.64 10.88 -7.74
C ASN A 274 2.79 10.97 -6.47
N ASP A 275 3.06 10.09 -5.50
CA ASP A 275 2.42 10.05 -4.19
C ASP A 275 3.46 9.72 -3.11
N VAL A 276 3.21 10.10 -1.87
CA VAL A 276 4.16 9.89 -0.76
C VAL A 276 3.54 9.21 0.47
N GLY A 277 2.28 8.79 0.37
CA GLY A 277 1.56 8.13 1.47
C GLY A 277 1.23 9.07 2.63
N SER A 278 1.29 8.56 3.86
CA SER A 278 0.90 9.30 5.05
C SER A 278 2.06 9.51 6.02
N VAL A 279 2.13 10.70 6.61
CA VAL A 279 3.08 11.02 7.69
C VAL A 279 2.79 10.26 8.98
N LEU A 280 1.54 9.84 9.21
CA LEU A 280 1.15 9.13 10.43
C LEU A 280 1.49 7.63 10.40
N LEU A 281 1.89 7.10 9.23
CA LEU A 281 2.30 5.70 9.09
C LEU A 281 3.81 5.52 9.30
N ALA A 282 4.60 6.59 9.16
CA ALA A 282 6.04 6.51 9.31
C ALA A 282 6.45 6.12 10.73
N GLU A 283 7.37 5.16 10.84
CA GLU A 283 7.98 4.80 12.12
C GLU A 283 8.79 5.98 12.70
N ARG A 284 9.09 5.92 14.00
CA ARG A 284 9.82 7.00 14.71
C ARG A 284 11.11 7.44 14.02
N ALA A 285 11.84 6.51 13.41
CA ALA A 285 13.09 6.81 12.71
C ALA A 285 12.88 7.72 11.49
N ASN A 286 11.73 7.59 10.83
CA ASN A 286 11.35 8.33 9.62
C ASN A 286 10.21 9.33 9.88
N ALA A 287 9.83 9.55 11.16
CA ALA A 287 8.75 10.44 11.51
C ALA A 287 8.99 11.86 10.95
N ALA A 288 7.96 12.41 10.33
CA ALA A 288 7.97 13.74 9.75
C ALA A 288 6.64 14.45 10.06
N THR A 289 6.68 15.78 10.12
CA THR A 289 5.44 16.56 10.14
C THR A 289 4.87 16.70 8.72
N GLU A 290 3.59 17.00 8.63
CA GLU A 290 2.96 17.31 7.34
C GLU A 290 3.70 18.46 6.62
N GLU A 291 4.08 19.53 7.34
CA GLU A 291 4.78 20.66 6.73
C GLU A 291 6.18 20.26 6.21
N GLN A 292 6.91 19.40 6.91
CA GLN A 292 8.19 18.88 6.41
C GLN A 292 7.98 18.07 5.12
N LEU A 293 6.94 17.25 5.07
CA LEU A 293 6.59 16.49 3.87
C LEU A 293 6.23 17.41 2.71
N ARG A 294 5.37 18.41 2.95
CA ARG A 294 4.98 19.41 1.95
C ARG A 294 6.19 20.21 1.45
N GLN A 295 7.13 20.57 2.34
CA GLN A 295 8.35 21.26 1.96
C GLN A 295 9.24 20.40 1.05
N VAL A 296 9.44 19.13 1.38
CA VAL A 296 10.23 18.19 0.58
C VAL A 296 9.62 18.02 -0.83
N ILE A 297 8.30 17.98 -0.94
CA ILE A 297 7.59 17.91 -2.22
C ILE A 297 7.84 19.20 -3.06
N ARG A 298 7.76 20.39 -2.41
CA ARG A 298 8.06 21.69 -3.09
C ARG A 298 9.51 21.74 -3.55
N ASP A 299 10.46 21.32 -2.71
CA ASP A 299 11.89 21.32 -3.01
C ASP A 299 12.22 20.35 -4.16
N ALA A 300 11.43 19.28 -4.32
CA ALA A 300 11.50 18.41 -5.50
C ALA A 300 10.87 19.03 -6.76
N GLY A 301 10.28 20.22 -6.66
CA GLY A 301 9.69 20.97 -7.78
C GLY A 301 8.25 20.57 -8.10
N PHE A 302 7.48 20.07 -7.11
CA PHE A 302 6.08 19.69 -7.26
C PHE A 302 5.16 20.47 -6.33
N LYS A 303 3.87 20.47 -6.64
CA LYS A 303 2.83 21.01 -5.77
C LYS A 303 2.30 19.91 -4.84
N PRO A 304 2.44 20.07 -3.50
CA PRO A 304 1.88 19.11 -2.55
C PRO A 304 0.35 19.28 -2.47
N VAL A 305 -0.40 18.18 -2.56
CA VAL A 305 -1.85 18.17 -2.45
C VAL A 305 -2.29 17.00 -1.57
N GLN A 306 -3.06 17.29 -0.50
CA GLN A 306 -3.70 16.24 0.28
C GLN A 306 -4.81 15.56 -0.54
N ARG A 307 -4.94 14.25 -0.43
CA ARG A 307 -5.96 13.44 -1.09
C ARG A 307 -6.72 12.57 -0.10
N ASP A 308 -7.87 12.03 -0.54
CA ASP A 308 -8.49 10.90 0.14
C ASP A 308 -7.77 9.57 -0.18
N THR A 309 -8.16 8.50 0.50
CA THR A 309 -7.56 7.16 0.36
C THR A 309 -7.66 6.61 -1.07
N LEU A 310 -8.72 6.92 -1.80
CA LEU A 310 -9.02 6.35 -3.11
C LEU A 310 -8.66 7.25 -4.30
N TYR A 311 -7.92 8.35 -4.08
CA TYR A 311 -7.52 9.33 -5.12
C TYR A 311 -8.71 9.98 -5.86
N ARG A 312 -9.91 9.98 -5.25
CA ARG A 312 -11.12 10.58 -5.85
C ARG A 312 -11.23 12.06 -5.57
N THR A 313 -10.76 12.50 -4.40
CA THR A 313 -10.82 13.90 -3.95
C THR A 313 -9.42 14.40 -3.66
N MET A 314 -9.07 15.53 -4.28
CA MET A 314 -7.86 16.30 -3.98
C MET A 314 -8.27 17.54 -3.19
N PHE A 315 -7.74 17.69 -1.97
CA PHE A 315 -8.02 18.85 -1.12
C PHE A 315 -7.07 19.98 -1.50
N LEU A 316 -7.55 20.88 -2.36
CA LEU A 316 -6.80 22.03 -2.85
C LEU A 316 -6.83 23.15 -1.78
N ASN A 317 -5.82 23.21 -0.92
CA ASN A 317 -5.62 24.28 0.06
C ASN A 317 -4.68 25.36 -0.47
#